data_b5329e1b5028ef5948cf422d6a550f73
#
_entry.id   b5329e1b5028ef5948cf422d6a550f73
#
_cell.length_a   1.000
_cell.length_b   1.000
_cell.length_c   1.000
_cell.angle_alpha   90.00
_cell.angle_beta   90.00
_cell.angle_gamma   90.00
#
_symmetry.space_group_name_H-M   'P 1'
#
loop_
_entity.id
_entity.type
_entity.pdbx_description
1 polymer ?
#
loop_
_entity_poly.entity_id
_entity_poly.type
_entity_poly.pdbx_seq_one_letter_code
_entity_poly.pdbx_strand_id
1 'polypeptide(L)'
;MSDWSAGYVADIGYTYGYYAELNPLRVKLAFLNNGVAFPDFGTACELGFGQGMSANLHAAASVTQWHGTDFNPAQAGFAQELAHVAGAGANLYDEAFLDFANRPDLPDFDYIGLHGIWSWISDENRQVIVDFIRKKLKVGGVLYISYNTLPGWASFAPMRHLMTEHAEVLGSEGGGIVRRIDGAIDFAEKLLQTNPLFLRANPLVGERIKKIKEQNRHYLAHEYFNRDWHPMHFAAMAEWLEPAKVQYACSAHYLDQVDAINLTAEQISFLEEIPDPLFRETTRDFMVNQQFRRDYWVKGLRKLNPFEQAEQIRQLRVLLVTHRPDVPLKANGSLGEATMSEDIYAPILDFLADHKAKSLGQIEQAVKDRGIRFAQVMQATLVLAGAGHIIAVQDEAVSSKAKKQCDKLNAHLFVKAKGSSDISYVASPVAGGGVSVGRFQQLFLLALSNGKKQPADWVQFVWQILQAQGQKLVKEGKTLETAEDNMAELTAQAQAFAEKQLPILKALQIA
;
A
#
# COMPACT_ATOMS: atom_id res chain seq x y z
N MET A 1 34.57 1.63 -11.90
CA MET A 1 33.80 2.44 -10.93
C MET A 1 32.94 1.46 -10.17
N SER A 2 32.95 1.50 -8.86
CA SER A 2 32.00 0.68 -8.07
C SER A 2 30.60 1.17 -8.40
N ASP A 3 29.74 0.30 -8.92
CA ASP A 3 28.32 0.58 -9.13
C ASP A 3 27.66 0.78 -7.78
N TRP A 4 27.47 2.04 -7.36
CA TRP A 4 26.88 2.38 -6.08
C TRP A 4 25.41 1.91 -5.97
N SER A 5 24.75 1.68 -7.12
CA SER A 5 23.38 1.19 -7.18
C SER A 5 23.26 -0.32 -6.94
N ALA A 6 24.39 -1.04 -6.87
CA ALA A 6 24.45 -2.49 -6.72
C ALA A 6 23.59 -3.26 -7.75
N GLY A 7 23.39 -2.68 -8.96
CA GLY A 7 22.58 -3.25 -10.04
C GLY A 7 21.08 -2.95 -9.92
N TYR A 8 20.68 -2.10 -9.00
CA TYR A 8 19.33 -1.55 -8.97
C TYR A 8 19.19 -0.41 -9.98
N VAL A 9 18.06 -0.30 -10.65
CA VAL A 9 17.82 0.76 -11.64
C VAL A 9 17.69 2.11 -10.92
N ALA A 10 18.71 2.96 -11.06
CA ALA A 10 18.77 4.28 -10.43
C ALA A 10 18.61 5.46 -11.43
N ASP A 11 18.65 5.17 -12.74
CA ASP A 11 18.62 6.18 -13.83
C ASP A 11 17.24 6.83 -14.02
N ILE A 12 16.22 6.28 -13.41
CA ILE A 12 14.84 6.74 -13.56
C ILE A 12 14.17 6.78 -12.19
N GLY A 13 13.42 7.86 -11.92
CA GLY A 13 12.76 8.05 -10.63
C GLY A 13 11.69 6.98 -10.35
N TYR A 14 11.56 6.57 -9.09
CA TYR A 14 10.49 5.68 -8.65
C TYR A 14 9.17 6.44 -8.44
N THR A 15 8.06 5.70 -8.35
CA THR A 15 6.72 6.27 -8.13
C THR A 15 6.56 6.81 -6.70
N TYR A 16 5.66 7.80 -6.52
CA TYR A 16 5.31 8.37 -5.22
C TYR A 16 4.22 7.52 -4.52
N GLY A 17 4.54 6.27 -4.25
CA GLY A 17 3.61 5.30 -3.68
C GLY A 17 3.36 5.50 -2.17
N TYR A 18 2.13 5.28 -1.75
CA TYR A 18 1.76 5.09 -0.35
C TYR A 18 1.28 3.66 -0.14
N TYR A 19 1.82 2.99 0.85
CA TYR A 19 1.52 1.60 1.15
C TYR A 19 0.84 1.50 2.51
N ALA A 20 -0.46 1.28 2.48
CA ALA A 20 -1.30 1.27 3.68
C ALA A 20 -0.88 0.17 4.68
N GLU A 21 -0.35 -0.94 4.20
CA GLU A 21 0.12 -2.06 5.03
C GLU A 21 1.32 -1.69 5.93
N LEU A 22 2.07 -0.63 5.59
CA LEU A 22 3.13 -0.05 6.43
C LEU A 22 2.57 0.76 7.61
N ASN A 23 1.27 1.07 7.64
CA ASN A 23 0.67 1.81 8.74
C ASN A 23 0.54 0.91 9.98
N PRO A 24 1.22 1.21 11.10
CA PRO A 24 1.11 0.42 12.33
C PRO A 24 -0.33 0.27 12.86
N LEU A 25 -1.20 1.25 12.62
CA LEU A 25 -2.60 1.17 13.03
C LEU A 25 -3.36 0.01 12.37
N ARG A 26 -2.98 -0.36 11.14
CA ARG A 26 -3.58 -1.51 10.44
C ARG A 26 -3.22 -2.86 11.07
N VAL A 27 -2.05 -2.96 11.71
CA VAL A 27 -1.60 -4.19 12.38
C VAL A 27 -2.62 -4.65 13.41
N LYS A 28 -3.23 -3.70 14.13
CA LYS A 28 -4.17 -4.00 15.24
C LYS A 28 -5.35 -4.85 14.78
N LEU A 29 -6.03 -4.46 13.69
CA LEU A 29 -7.15 -5.24 13.16
C LEU A 29 -6.71 -6.63 12.67
N ALA A 30 -5.60 -6.70 11.91
CA ALA A 30 -5.07 -7.97 11.41
C ALA A 30 -4.72 -8.93 12.55
N PHE A 31 -4.04 -8.43 13.59
CA PHE A 31 -3.62 -9.24 14.73
C PHE A 31 -4.79 -9.71 15.55
N LEU A 32 -5.72 -8.82 15.90
CA LEU A 32 -6.88 -9.18 16.67
C LEU A 32 -7.77 -10.20 15.95
N ASN A 33 -7.89 -10.10 14.61
CA ASN A 33 -8.59 -11.14 13.84
C ASN A 33 -7.94 -12.53 14.00
N ASN A 34 -6.62 -12.58 14.16
CA ASN A 34 -5.84 -13.82 14.33
C ASN A 34 -5.55 -14.19 15.80
N GLY A 35 -6.16 -13.51 16.76
CA GLY A 35 -5.93 -13.74 18.19
C GLY A 35 -4.49 -13.47 18.63
N VAL A 36 -3.80 -12.52 18.00
CA VAL A 36 -2.43 -12.12 18.29
C VAL A 36 -2.44 -10.81 19.06
N ALA A 37 -1.66 -10.73 20.15
CA ALA A 37 -1.43 -9.49 20.86
C ALA A 37 -0.58 -8.53 20.01
N PHE A 38 -0.93 -7.25 19.99
CA PHE A 38 -0.16 -6.23 19.28
C PHE A 38 0.52 -5.29 20.27
N PRO A 39 1.72 -4.75 19.93
CA PRO A 39 2.42 -3.80 20.77
C PRO A 39 1.93 -2.36 20.54
N ASP A 40 2.25 -1.47 21.47
CA ASP A 40 2.22 -0.03 21.20
C ASP A 40 3.45 0.36 20.38
N PHE A 41 3.25 1.23 19.39
CA PHE A 41 4.30 1.64 18.46
C PHE A 41 4.82 3.04 18.81
N GLY A 42 5.93 3.10 19.55
CA GLY A 42 6.65 4.34 19.86
C GLY A 42 7.70 4.69 18.80
N THR A 43 8.36 3.67 18.25
CA THR A 43 9.44 3.80 17.26
C THR A 43 9.22 2.86 16.07
N ALA A 44 9.37 3.37 14.85
CA ALA A 44 9.22 2.62 13.62
C ALA A 44 10.37 2.89 12.65
N CYS A 45 10.65 1.91 11.78
CA CYS A 45 11.67 2.00 10.75
C CYS A 45 11.13 1.52 9.42
N GLU A 46 11.43 2.22 8.33
CA GLU A 46 11.17 1.78 6.96
C GLU A 46 12.50 1.62 6.21
N LEU A 47 12.77 0.39 5.75
CA LEU A 47 13.96 0.06 4.97
C LEU A 47 13.62 0.09 3.46
N GLY A 48 14.34 0.91 2.70
CA GLY A 48 14.06 1.14 1.28
C GLY A 48 12.77 1.96 1.10
N PHE A 49 12.71 3.15 1.69
CA PHE A 49 11.50 3.98 1.69
C PHE A 49 11.17 4.62 0.33
N GLY A 50 12.04 4.50 -0.68
CA GLY A 50 11.85 5.14 -1.99
C GLY A 50 11.71 6.65 -1.87
N GLN A 51 10.63 7.23 -2.40
CA GLN A 51 10.34 8.66 -2.25
C GLN A 51 9.93 9.05 -0.81
N GLY A 52 9.87 8.12 0.12
CA GLY A 52 9.56 8.37 1.52
C GLY A 52 8.11 8.83 1.79
N MET A 53 7.18 8.59 0.86
CA MET A 53 5.78 9.01 1.05
C MET A 53 5.15 8.32 2.26
N SER A 54 5.28 6.98 2.38
CA SER A 54 4.71 6.23 3.51
C SER A 54 5.29 6.68 4.84
N ALA A 55 6.62 6.73 4.97
CA ALA A 55 7.30 7.16 6.19
C ALA A 55 6.86 8.56 6.65
N ASN A 56 6.82 9.53 5.72
CA ASN A 56 6.44 10.90 6.03
C ASN A 56 4.97 11.07 6.40
N LEU A 57 4.06 10.38 5.67
CA LEU A 57 2.63 10.42 5.97
C LEU A 57 2.33 9.79 7.33
N HIS A 58 2.98 8.66 7.68
CA HIS A 58 2.84 8.01 8.97
C HIS A 58 3.45 8.86 10.11
N ALA A 59 4.63 9.44 9.90
CA ALA A 59 5.27 10.31 10.89
C ALA A 59 4.42 11.56 11.18
N ALA A 60 3.87 12.20 10.14
CA ALA A 60 3.03 13.38 10.30
C ALA A 60 1.68 13.06 10.94
N ALA A 61 1.13 11.88 10.67
CA ALA A 61 -0.21 11.49 11.09
C ALA A 61 -0.28 10.77 12.45
N SER A 62 0.86 10.52 13.11
CA SER A 62 0.92 9.82 14.39
C SER A 62 1.90 10.49 15.36
N VAL A 63 2.12 9.86 16.52
CA VAL A 63 3.17 10.24 17.48
C VAL A 63 4.36 9.27 17.45
N THR A 64 4.34 8.31 16.56
CA THR A 64 5.43 7.33 16.36
C THR A 64 6.62 8.03 15.72
N GLN A 65 7.80 7.81 16.28
CA GLN A 65 9.05 8.31 15.71
C GLN A 65 9.50 7.39 14.58
N TRP A 66 9.58 7.94 13.38
CA TRP A 66 9.98 7.21 12.19
C TRP A 66 11.45 7.41 11.86
N HIS A 67 12.09 6.32 11.52
CA HIS A 67 13.43 6.25 10.97
C HIS A 67 13.37 5.50 9.64
N GLY A 68 14.35 5.70 8.80
CA GLY A 68 14.39 4.92 7.56
C GLY A 68 15.62 5.24 6.73
N THR A 69 15.90 4.36 5.76
CA THR A 69 16.98 4.55 4.81
C THR A 69 16.54 4.20 3.40
N ASP A 70 17.08 4.95 2.45
CA ASP A 70 17.08 4.60 1.03
C ASP A 70 18.43 5.05 0.45
N PHE A 71 19.08 4.19 -0.30
CA PHE A 71 20.43 4.46 -0.81
C PHE A 71 20.46 5.47 -1.97
N ASN A 72 19.30 5.82 -2.55
CA ASN A 72 19.22 6.78 -3.65
C ASN A 72 19.12 8.21 -3.12
N PRO A 73 20.15 9.05 -3.33
CA PRO A 73 20.20 10.40 -2.76
C PRO A 73 19.09 11.33 -3.28
N ALA A 74 18.59 11.12 -4.51
CA ALA A 74 17.49 11.93 -5.03
C ALA A 74 16.16 11.60 -4.32
N GLN A 75 15.92 10.31 -4.03
CA GLN A 75 14.76 9.85 -3.28
C GLN A 75 14.85 10.29 -1.82
N ALA A 76 16.02 10.10 -1.19
CA ALA A 76 16.25 10.53 0.19
C ALA A 76 16.11 12.05 0.34
N GLY A 77 16.63 12.83 -0.60
CA GLY A 77 16.49 14.29 -0.60
C GLY A 77 15.02 14.76 -0.65
N PHE A 78 14.20 14.13 -1.49
CA PHE A 78 12.77 14.41 -1.51
C PHE A 78 12.06 14.00 -0.21
N ALA A 79 12.38 12.83 0.33
CA ALA A 79 11.84 12.36 1.60
C ALA A 79 12.21 13.30 2.76
N GLN A 80 13.46 13.80 2.81
CA GLN A 80 13.93 14.77 3.80
C GLN A 80 13.25 16.14 3.66
N GLU A 81 12.96 16.60 2.42
CA GLU A 81 12.15 17.80 2.19
C GLU A 81 10.78 17.68 2.87
N LEU A 82 10.07 16.55 2.65
CA LEU A 82 8.75 16.32 3.27
C LEU A 82 8.85 16.24 4.80
N ALA A 83 9.87 15.57 5.34
CA ALA A 83 10.11 15.45 6.78
C ALA A 83 10.34 16.84 7.42
N HIS A 84 11.14 17.69 6.77
CA HIS A 84 11.41 19.06 7.21
C HIS A 84 10.14 19.91 7.22
N VAL A 85 9.35 19.86 6.16
CA VAL A 85 8.10 20.63 6.04
C VAL A 85 7.08 20.20 7.09
N ALA A 86 6.89 18.90 7.27
CA ALA A 86 5.98 18.35 8.28
C ALA A 86 6.40 18.74 9.70
N GLY A 87 7.70 18.74 9.97
CA GLY A 87 8.27 18.94 11.31
C GLY A 87 7.83 17.83 12.28
N ALA A 88 7.64 16.60 11.75
CA ALA A 88 7.16 15.44 12.50
C ALA A 88 8.31 14.62 13.13
N GLY A 89 9.55 15.02 12.92
CA GLY A 89 10.71 14.34 13.49
C GLY A 89 11.06 13.01 12.81
N ALA A 90 10.69 12.81 11.56
CA ALA A 90 11.15 11.67 10.77
C ALA A 90 12.65 11.79 10.47
N ASN A 91 13.41 10.73 10.75
CA ASN A 91 14.86 10.64 10.55
C ASN A 91 15.12 9.74 9.33
N LEU A 92 15.30 10.35 8.15
CA LEU A 92 15.44 9.66 6.89
C LEU A 92 16.82 9.90 6.29
N TYR A 93 17.51 8.82 5.91
CA TYR A 93 18.91 8.83 5.52
C TYR A 93 19.11 8.30 4.08
N ASP A 94 20.15 8.78 3.39
CA ASP A 94 20.61 8.29 2.09
C ASP A 94 21.76 7.29 2.24
N GLU A 95 21.49 6.21 2.99
CA GLU A 95 22.50 5.20 3.34
C GLU A 95 22.11 3.82 2.82
N ALA A 96 23.10 3.05 2.37
CA ALA A 96 22.92 1.63 2.09
C ALA A 96 22.55 0.88 3.38
N PHE A 97 21.93 -0.29 3.26
CA PHE A 97 21.47 -1.07 4.42
C PHE A 97 22.58 -1.35 5.43
N LEU A 98 23.81 -1.64 4.96
CA LEU A 98 24.95 -1.92 5.83
C LEU A 98 25.37 -0.69 6.64
N ASP A 99 25.44 0.48 5.99
CA ASP A 99 25.85 1.72 6.66
C ASP A 99 24.79 2.15 7.68
N PHE A 100 23.52 2.10 7.30
CA PHE A 100 22.40 2.36 8.19
C PHE A 100 22.36 1.39 9.38
N ALA A 101 22.57 0.08 9.16
CA ALA A 101 22.60 -0.92 10.23
C ALA A 101 23.73 -0.71 11.24
N ASN A 102 24.83 -0.06 10.85
CA ASN A 102 25.98 0.24 11.69
C ASN A 102 25.89 1.60 12.42
N ARG A 103 24.83 2.37 12.20
CA ARG A 103 24.63 3.64 12.91
C ARG A 103 24.51 3.43 14.43
N PRO A 104 25.28 4.16 15.24
CA PRO A 104 25.25 4.02 16.70
C PRO A 104 24.05 4.71 17.35
N ASP A 105 23.39 5.63 16.64
CA ASP A 105 22.31 6.49 17.14
C ASP A 105 20.90 5.94 16.86
N LEU A 106 20.77 4.77 16.23
CA LEU A 106 19.47 4.17 16.00
C LEU A 106 18.88 3.55 17.27
N PRO A 107 17.62 3.84 17.60
CA PRO A 107 16.92 3.18 18.70
C PRO A 107 16.62 1.70 18.35
N ASP A 108 16.07 0.99 19.32
CA ASP A 108 15.37 -0.25 19.06
C ASP A 108 13.94 0.05 18.63
N PHE A 109 13.41 -0.75 17.67
CA PHE A 109 12.15 -0.47 17.01
C PHE A 109 11.03 -1.38 17.48
N ASP A 110 9.83 -0.81 17.63
CA ASP A 110 8.59 -1.57 17.83
C ASP A 110 8.06 -2.11 16.50
N TYR A 111 8.42 -1.44 15.40
CA TYR A 111 7.98 -1.78 14.04
C TYR A 111 9.12 -1.59 13.04
N ILE A 112 9.34 -2.58 12.19
CA ILE A 112 10.24 -2.49 11.03
C ILE A 112 9.43 -2.88 9.79
N GLY A 113 9.45 -2.05 8.75
CA GLY A 113 8.74 -2.28 7.50
C GLY A 113 9.67 -2.30 6.29
N LEU A 114 9.42 -3.26 5.37
CA LEU A 114 10.04 -3.33 4.05
C LEU A 114 8.94 -3.60 3.01
N HIS A 115 8.70 -2.63 2.13
CA HIS A 115 7.71 -2.82 1.06
C HIS A 115 8.37 -2.87 -0.31
N GLY A 116 8.19 -4.00 -1.03
CA GLY A 116 8.71 -4.14 -2.38
C GLY A 116 10.24 -4.16 -2.49
N ILE A 117 10.96 -4.54 -1.43
CA ILE A 117 12.43 -4.52 -1.40
C ILE A 117 13.02 -5.93 -1.48
N TRP A 118 12.50 -6.86 -0.69
CA TRP A 118 13.10 -8.17 -0.44
C TRP A 118 13.44 -8.99 -1.68
N SER A 119 12.58 -8.95 -2.68
CA SER A 119 12.78 -9.69 -3.93
C SER A 119 13.81 -9.06 -4.88
N TRP A 120 14.25 -7.83 -4.61
CA TRP A 120 15.05 -7.01 -5.53
C TRP A 120 16.48 -6.75 -5.06
N ILE A 121 16.89 -7.40 -3.99
CA ILE A 121 18.21 -7.22 -3.36
C ILE A 121 19.01 -8.52 -3.38
N SER A 122 20.33 -8.41 -3.27
CA SER A 122 21.25 -9.54 -3.18
C SER A 122 21.12 -10.30 -1.86
N ASP A 123 21.67 -11.51 -1.79
CA ASP A 123 21.67 -12.31 -0.57
C ASP A 123 22.50 -11.65 0.55
N GLU A 124 23.56 -10.92 0.21
CA GLU A 124 24.35 -10.15 1.18
C GLU A 124 23.49 -9.08 1.84
N ASN A 125 22.70 -8.32 1.06
CA ASN A 125 21.78 -7.33 1.59
C ASN A 125 20.66 -7.96 2.43
N ARG A 126 20.14 -9.14 2.04
CA ARG A 126 19.18 -9.88 2.86
C ARG A 126 19.76 -10.26 4.21
N GLN A 127 21.01 -10.73 4.22
CA GLN A 127 21.69 -11.07 5.47
C GLN A 127 21.86 -9.84 6.39
N VAL A 128 22.24 -8.69 5.82
CA VAL A 128 22.34 -7.42 6.57
C VAL A 128 20.98 -7.05 7.20
N ILE A 129 19.89 -7.17 6.43
CA ILE A 129 18.54 -6.86 6.90
C ILE A 129 18.11 -7.85 8.00
N VAL A 130 18.35 -9.14 7.85
CA VAL A 130 18.03 -10.15 8.87
C VAL A 130 18.79 -9.87 10.18
N ASP A 131 20.07 -9.55 10.08
CA ASP A 131 20.90 -9.18 11.24
C ASP A 131 20.42 -7.88 11.91
N PHE A 132 19.99 -6.90 11.09
CA PHE A 132 19.39 -5.64 11.60
C PHE A 132 18.10 -5.92 12.36
N ILE A 133 17.18 -6.71 11.79
CA ILE A 133 15.93 -7.11 12.46
C ILE A 133 16.23 -7.85 13.76
N ARG A 134 17.18 -8.80 13.74
CA ARG A 134 17.58 -9.54 14.93
C ARG A 134 18.07 -8.61 16.05
N LYS A 135 18.84 -7.60 15.71
CA LYS A 135 19.46 -6.68 16.69
C LYS A 135 18.50 -5.59 17.14
N LYS A 136 17.73 -5.01 16.21
CA LYS A 136 16.99 -3.75 16.42
C LYS A 136 15.49 -3.91 16.62
N LEU A 137 14.87 -5.04 16.24
CA LEU A 137 13.47 -5.26 16.54
C LEU A 137 13.31 -5.70 18.01
N LYS A 138 12.48 -4.98 18.75
CA LYS A 138 12.17 -5.29 20.16
C LYS A 138 11.44 -6.64 20.29
N VAL A 139 11.47 -7.25 21.47
CA VAL A 139 10.57 -8.37 21.79
C VAL A 139 9.12 -7.87 21.79
N GLY A 140 8.23 -8.59 21.11
CA GLY A 140 6.86 -8.15 20.83
C GLY A 140 6.75 -7.25 19.60
N GLY A 141 7.88 -6.77 19.05
CA GLY A 141 7.91 -5.92 17.87
C GLY A 141 7.46 -6.64 16.60
N VAL A 142 6.97 -5.86 15.64
CA VAL A 142 6.39 -6.33 14.39
C VAL A 142 7.31 -6.03 13.22
N LEU A 143 7.54 -7.04 12.40
CA LEU A 143 8.13 -6.89 11.06
C LEU A 143 7.00 -6.97 10.03
N TYR A 144 6.91 -5.95 9.18
CA TYR A 144 6.17 -6.02 7.92
C TYR A 144 7.14 -6.27 6.77
N ILE A 145 6.83 -7.23 5.92
CA ILE A 145 7.65 -7.53 4.75
C ILE A 145 6.76 -7.95 3.58
N SER A 146 7.07 -7.44 2.38
CA SER A 146 6.41 -7.87 1.16
C SER A 146 7.42 -8.38 0.14
N TYR A 147 7.01 -9.38 -0.64
CA TYR A 147 7.88 -10.06 -1.60
C TYR A 147 7.09 -10.80 -2.67
N ASN A 148 7.75 -11.02 -3.81
CA ASN A 148 7.22 -11.82 -4.91
C ASN A 148 7.28 -13.31 -4.57
N THR A 149 6.20 -14.06 -4.87
CA THR A 149 6.10 -15.50 -4.58
C THR A 149 6.13 -16.36 -5.83
N LEU A 150 6.78 -17.52 -5.71
CA LEU A 150 7.03 -18.41 -6.85
C LEU A 150 5.75 -18.99 -7.46
N PRO A 151 4.73 -19.47 -6.76
CA PRO A 151 3.56 -20.02 -7.44
C PRO A 151 2.99 -19.08 -8.51
N GLY A 152 2.75 -17.82 -8.16
CA GLY A 152 2.17 -16.85 -9.08
C GLY A 152 3.12 -16.32 -10.17
N TRP A 153 4.44 -16.37 -9.93
CA TRP A 153 5.45 -15.93 -10.89
C TRP A 153 6.03 -17.06 -11.74
N ALA A 154 5.83 -18.34 -11.38
CA ALA A 154 6.50 -19.48 -11.99
C ALA A 154 6.37 -19.53 -13.53
N SER A 155 5.19 -19.27 -14.06
CA SER A 155 4.95 -19.30 -15.51
C SER A 155 5.61 -18.14 -16.26
N PHE A 156 5.81 -16.98 -15.62
CA PHE A 156 6.32 -15.77 -16.25
C PHE A 156 7.80 -15.51 -15.96
N ALA A 157 8.37 -16.06 -14.91
CA ALA A 157 9.77 -15.86 -14.53
C ALA A 157 10.78 -16.12 -15.66
N PRO A 158 10.65 -17.19 -16.49
CA PRO A 158 11.54 -17.41 -17.62
C PRO A 158 11.44 -16.32 -18.69
N MET A 159 10.25 -15.79 -18.95
CA MET A 159 10.05 -14.70 -19.92
C MET A 159 10.64 -13.40 -19.39
N ARG A 160 10.46 -13.11 -18.11
CA ARG A 160 11.10 -11.94 -17.45
C ARG A 160 12.63 -12.02 -17.59
N HIS A 161 13.20 -13.19 -17.30
CA HIS A 161 14.65 -13.39 -17.45
C HIS A 161 15.12 -13.11 -18.88
N LEU A 162 14.44 -13.68 -19.88
CA LEU A 162 14.77 -13.46 -21.29
C LEU A 162 14.68 -11.97 -21.71
N MET A 163 13.68 -11.26 -21.20
CA MET A 163 13.52 -9.81 -21.47
C MET A 163 14.67 -9.00 -20.86
N THR A 164 15.10 -9.35 -19.64
CA THR A 164 16.23 -8.69 -18.98
C THR A 164 17.54 -8.96 -19.74
N GLU A 165 17.79 -10.23 -20.10
CA GLU A 165 18.96 -10.63 -20.89
C GLU A 165 18.99 -9.91 -22.25
N HIS A 166 17.85 -9.81 -22.93
CA HIS A 166 17.76 -9.02 -24.18
C HIS A 166 18.14 -7.55 -23.95
N ALA A 167 17.64 -6.93 -22.87
CA ALA A 167 17.94 -5.53 -22.56
C ALA A 167 19.44 -5.31 -22.26
N GLU A 168 20.11 -6.29 -21.66
CA GLU A 168 21.55 -6.26 -21.35
C GLU A 168 22.43 -6.55 -22.57
N VAL A 169 22.10 -7.58 -23.34
CA VAL A 169 22.97 -8.09 -24.44
C VAL A 169 22.75 -7.34 -25.74
N LEU A 170 21.49 -7.04 -26.08
CA LEU A 170 21.12 -6.41 -27.35
C LEU A 170 20.68 -4.95 -27.21
N GLY A 171 20.39 -4.50 -26.00
CA GLY A 171 20.02 -3.11 -25.74
C GLY A 171 21.23 -2.18 -25.82
N SER A 172 21.14 -1.10 -26.65
CA SER A 172 22.17 -0.09 -26.72
C SER A 172 22.25 0.72 -25.41
N GLU A 173 23.44 0.75 -24.78
CA GLU A 173 23.66 1.56 -23.57
C GLU A 173 23.34 3.05 -23.78
N GLY A 174 23.69 3.60 -24.94
CA GLY A 174 23.41 5.01 -25.32
C GLY A 174 21.93 5.32 -25.54
N GLY A 175 21.06 4.31 -25.61
CA GLY A 175 19.62 4.48 -25.80
C GLY A 175 18.81 4.78 -24.55
N GLY A 176 19.41 4.61 -23.37
CA GLY A 176 18.74 4.72 -22.07
C GLY A 176 17.82 3.53 -21.76
N ILE A 177 17.41 3.43 -20.50
CA ILE A 177 16.63 2.29 -19.98
C ILE A 177 15.27 2.10 -20.69
N VAL A 178 14.59 3.20 -21.03
CA VAL A 178 13.25 3.13 -21.66
C VAL A 178 13.33 2.43 -23.03
N ARG A 179 14.31 2.76 -23.86
CA ARG A 179 14.47 2.11 -25.18
C ARG A 179 14.85 0.64 -25.05
N ARG A 180 15.64 0.28 -24.03
CA ARG A 180 16.01 -1.12 -23.75
C ARG A 180 14.77 -1.93 -23.35
N ILE A 181 13.89 -1.35 -22.52
CA ILE A 181 12.61 -1.95 -22.12
C ILE A 181 11.70 -2.15 -23.34
N ASP A 182 11.51 -1.12 -24.16
CA ASP A 182 10.68 -1.20 -25.38
C ASP A 182 11.20 -2.28 -26.32
N GLY A 183 12.51 -2.32 -26.56
CA GLY A 183 13.16 -3.34 -27.39
C GLY A 183 12.97 -4.77 -26.85
N ALA A 184 13.03 -4.95 -25.52
CA ALA A 184 12.82 -6.25 -24.89
C ALA A 184 11.35 -6.70 -24.99
N ILE A 185 10.39 -5.78 -24.85
CA ILE A 185 8.96 -6.08 -25.03
C ILE A 185 8.66 -6.45 -26.48
N ASP A 186 9.16 -5.68 -27.45
CA ASP A 186 8.98 -5.96 -28.88
C ASP A 186 9.61 -7.30 -29.28
N PHE A 187 10.78 -7.62 -28.71
CA PHE A 187 11.41 -8.93 -28.91
C PHE A 187 10.54 -10.06 -28.35
N ALA A 188 10.04 -9.92 -27.13
CA ALA A 188 9.16 -10.92 -26.51
C ALA A 188 7.89 -11.13 -27.36
N GLU A 189 7.25 -10.07 -27.85
CA GLU A 189 6.09 -10.19 -28.75
C GLU A 189 6.42 -10.95 -30.03
N LYS A 190 7.53 -10.61 -30.69
CA LYS A 190 7.98 -11.32 -31.92
C LYS A 190 8.25 -12.80 -31.66
N LEU A 191 8.90 -13.12 -30.54
CA LEU A 191 9.12 -14.51 -30.13
C LEU A 191 7.80 -15.25 -29.96
N LEU A 192 6.83 -14.65 -29.26
CA LEU A 192 5.54 -15.28 -29.02
C LEU A 192 4.73 -15.49 -30.32
N GLN A 193 4.89 -14.63 -31.33
CA GLN A 193 4.28 -14.80 -32.67
C GLN A 193 4.77 -16.04 -33.39
N THR A 194 5.97 -16.55 -33.06
CA THR A 194 6.48 -17.82 -33.62
C THR A 194 5.82 -19.06 -33.01
N ASN A 195 4.89 -18.88 -32.08
CA ASN A 195 4.17 -19.95 -31.36
C ASN A 195 5.12 -21.00 -30.73
N PRO A 196 6.12 -20.57 -29.89
CA PRO A 196 7.09 -21.47 -29.30
C PRO A 196 6.44 -22.45 -28.32
N LEU A 197 7.09 -23.58 -28.07
CA LEU A 197 6.63 -24.60 -27.11
C LEU A 197 6.39 -23.99 -25.72
N PHE A 198 7.23 -23.03 -25.32
CA PHE A 198 7.07 -22.32 -24.05
C PHE A 198 5.71 -21.62 -23.93
N LEU A 199 5.24 -20.92 -24.99
CA LEU A 199 3.92 -20.27 -24.99
C LEU A 199 2.79 -21.29 -24.90
N ARG A 200 2.89 -22.42 -25.61
CA ARG A 200 1.89 -23.49 -25.55
C ARG A 200 1.76 -24.11 -24.17
N ALA A 201 2.89 -24.21 -23.43
CA ALA A 201 2.92 -24.68 -22.04
C ALA A 201 2.47 -23.62 -21.02
N ASN A 202 2.58 -22.32 -21.38
CA ASN A 202 2.28 -21.18 -20.50
C ASN A 202 1.39 -20.14 -21.21
N PRO A 203 0.12 -20.46 -21.51
CA PRO A 203 -0.74 -19.63 -22.38
C PRO A 203 -0.99 -18.21 -21.85
N LEU A 204 -0.95 -17.99 -20.53
CA LEU A 204 -1.16 -16.69 -19.90
C LEU A 204 0.01 -15.71 -20.11
N VAL A 205 1.18 -16.17 -20.56
CA VAL A 205 2.35 -15.31 -20.80
C VAL A 205 2.08 -14.27 -21.88
N GLY A 206 1.37 -14.65 -22.96
CA GLY A 206 1.03 -13.73 -24.05
C GLY A 206 0.13 -12.58 -23.60
N GLU A 207 -0.87 -12.87 -22.78
CA GLU A 207 -1.75 -11.83 -22.22
C GLU A 207 -0.98 -10.89 -21.28
N ARG A 208 -0.06 -11.43 -20.49
CA ARG A 208 0.76 -10.62 -19.59
C ARG A 208 1.69 -9.68 -20.35
N ILE A 209 2.33 -10.13 -21.44
CA ILE A 209 3.16 -9.25 -22.29
C ILE A 209 2.33 -8.10 -22.88
N LYS A 210 1.10 -8.35 -23.33
CA LYS A 210 0.20 -7.29 -23.79
C LYS A 210 -0.07 -6.25 -22.70
N LYS A 211 -0.38 -6.69 -21.49
CA LYS A 211 -0.58 -5.79 -20.34
C LYS A 211 0.67 -4.98 -19.99
N ILE A 212 1.86 -5.61 -20.00
CA ILE A 212 3.14 -4.95 -19.73
C ILE A 212 3.39 -3.84 -20.75
N LYS A 213 3.05 -4.05 -22.01
CA LYS A 213 3.22 -3.05 -23.08
C LYS A 213 2.49 -1.74 -22.81
N GLU A 214 1.35 -1.79 -22.13
CA GLU A 214 0.51 -0.63 -21.79
C GLU A 214 0.95 0.07 -20.49
N GLN A 215 1.85 -0.55 -19.72
CA GLN A 215 2.27 -0.02 -18.42
C GLN A 215 3.30 1.10 -18.54
N ASN A 216 3.36 1.93 -17.49
CA ASN A 216 4.34 3.01 -17.35
C ASN A 216 5.76 2.44 -17.36
N ARG A 217 6.67 3.02 -18.15
CA ARG A 217 8.07 2.55 -18.29
C ARG A 217 8.89 2.72 -17.02
N HIS A 218 8.61 3.74 -16.21
CA HIS A 218 9.23 3.90 -14.90
C HIS A 218 8.89 2.72 -13.97
N TYR A 219 7.62 2.33 -13.92
CA TYR A 219 7.20 1.16 -13.17
C TYR A 219 7.88 -0.12 -13.67
N LEU A 220 7.90 -0.35 -15.00
CA LEU A 220 8.52 -1.53 -15.58
C LEU A 220 10.02 -1.61 -15.31
N ALA A 221 10.74 -0.48 -15.33
CA ALA A 221 12.16 -0.43 -15.05
C ALA A 221 12.48 -1.04 -13.68
N HIS A 222 11.70 -0.68 -12.67
CA HIS A 222 11.90 -1.15 -11.29
C HIS A 222 11.31 -2.54 -11.03
N GLU A 223 10.22 -2.93 -11.71
CA GLU A 223 9.51 -4.19 -11.44
C GLU A 223 9.94 -5.36 -12.34
N TYR A 224 10.67 -5.10 -13.43
CA TYR A 224 11.03 -6.16 -14.38
C TYR A 224 12.50 -6.16 -14.81
N PHE A 225 13.23 -5.04 -14.67
CA PHE A 225 14.56 -4.89 -15.27
C PHE A 225 15.70 -4.68 -14.27
N ASN A 226 15.45 -4.82 -12.97
CA ASN A 226 16.53 -4.88 -11.99
C ASN A 226 17.36 -6.16 -12.17
N ARG A 227 18.67 -6.08 -11.89
CA ARG A 227 19.60 -7.21 -11.97
C ARG A 227 19.18 -8.34 -11.05
N ASP A 228 19.01 -8.02 -9.77
CA ASP A 228 18.56 -8.97 -8.76
C ASP A 228 17.03 -9.05 -8.75
N TRP A 229 16.50 -10.26 -8.85
CA TRP A 229 15.10 -10.56 -8.70
C TRP A 229 14.89 -12.01 -8.28
N HIS A 230 14.41 -12.18 -7.07
CA HIS A 230 14.33 -13.50 -6.43
C HIS A 230 12.94 -13.71 -5.82
N PRO A 231 11.93 -14.10 -6.62
CA PRO A 231 10.68 -14.59 -6.06
C PRO A 231 10.94 -15.90 -5.32
N MET A 232 10.26 -16.09 -4.18
CA MET A 232 10.51 -17.27 -3.34
C MET A 232 9.22 -17.85 -2.76
N HIS A 233 9.28 -19.10 -2.35
CA HIS A 233 8.21 -19.73 -1.59
C HIS A 233 8.15 -19.15 -0.17
N PHE A 234 6.96 -19.20 0.45
CA PHE A 234 6.77 -18.78 1.84
C PHE A 234 7.71 -19.52 2.80
N ALA A 235 7.91 -20.84 2.62
CA ALA A 235 8.82 -21.60 3.45
C ALA A 235 10.26 -21.06 3.39
N ALA A 236 10.78 -20.71 2.20
CA ALA A 236 12.10 -20.11 2.06
C ALA A 236 12.19 -18.73 2.74
N MET A 237 11.11 -17.96 2.71
CA MET A 237 11.03 -16.70 3.46
C MET A 237 11.09 -16.92 4.97
N ALA A 238 10.42 -17.96 5.47
CA ALA A 238 10.47 -18.33 6.89
C ALA A 238 11.90 -18.76 7.31
N GLU A 239 12.61 -19.53 6.45
CA GLU A 239 14.01 -19.91 6.68
C GLU A 239 14.95 -18.69 6.75
N TRP A 240 14.79 -17.71 5.84
CA TRP A 240 15.56 -16.47 5.88
C TRP A 240 15.35 -15.68 7.17
N LEU A 241 14.12 -15.67 7.72
CA LEU A 241 13.76 -14.91 8.91
C LEU A 241 14.00 -15.65 10.23
N GLU A 242 14.27 -16.96 10.20
CA GLU A 242 14.53 -17.76 11.41
C GLU A 242 15.62 -17.17 12.31
N PRO A 243 16.81 -16.72 11.80
CA PRO A 243 17.86 -16.13 12.63
C PRO A 243 17.42 -14.85 13.35
N ALA A 244 16.43 -14.12 12.82
CA ALA A 244 15.87 -12.93 13.44
C ALA A 244 14.89 -13.26 14.60
N LYS A 245 14.55 -14.54 14.78
CA LYS A 245 13.63 -15.04 15.84
C LYS A 245 12.22 -14.45 15.72
N VAL A 246 11.76 -14.22 14.51
CA VAL A 246 10.39 -13.76 14.24
C VAL A 246 9.52 -14.94 13.81
N GLN A 247 8.25 -14.88 14.16
CA GLN A 247 7.23 -15.87 13.83
C GLN A 247 6.16 -15.22 12.94
N TYR A 248 5.68 -15.96 11.95
CA TYR A 248 4.58 -15.50 11.11
C TYR A 248 3.31 -15.28 11.94
N ALA A 249 2.71 -14.12 11.78
CA ALA A 249 1.47 -13.75 12.48
C ALA A 249 0.25 -13.88 11.58
N CYS A 250 0.25 -13.20 10.43
CA CYS A 250 -0.83 -13.21 9.44
C CYS A 250 -0.46 -12.40 8.20
N SER A 251 -1.27 -12.50 7.14
CA SER A 251 -1.20 -11.57 6.02
C SER A 251 -1.57 -10.14 6.47
N ALA A 252 -0.84 -9.15 5.96
CA ALA A 252 -1.16 -7.73 6.12
C ALA A 252 -2.29 -7.27 5.18
N HIS A 253 -2.59 -8.04 4.16
CA HIS A 253 -3.69 -7.79 3.25
C HIS A 253 -4.98 -8.42 3.78
N TYR A 254 -5.90 -7.59 4.23
CA TYR A 254 -7.10 -8.07 4.96
C TYR A 254 -7.96 -9.05 4.18
N LEU A 255 -8.08 -8.88 2.85
CA LEU A 255 -8.88 -9.79 2.03
C LEU A 255 -8.27 -11.20 1.94
N ASP A 256 -6.94 -11.36 2.08
CA ASP A 256 -6.30 -12.67 2.12
C ASP A 256 -6.71 -13.48 3.37
N GLN A 257 -7.14 -12.79 4.43
CA GLN A 257 -7.61 -13.41 5.68
C GLN A 257 -9.08 -13.88 5.63
N VAL A 258 -9.76 -13.69 4.49
CA VAL A 258 -11.17 -14.07 4.30
C VAL A 258 -11.23 -15.28 3.38
N ASP A 259 -11.16 -16.48 3.95
CA ASP A 259 -11.11 -17.73 3.16
C ASP A 259 -12.30 -17.89 2.22
N ALA A 260 -13.49 -17.47 2.61
CA ALA A 260 -14.71 -17.61 1.83
C ALA A 260 -14.69 -16.95 0.44
N ILE A 261 -13.79 -15.96 0.20
CA ILE A 261 -13.63 -15.33 -1.11
C ILE A 261 -12.36 -15.80 -1.85
N ASN A 262 -11.52 -16.59 -1.19
CA ASN A 262 -10.23 -17.01 -1.72
C ASN A 262 -10.12 -18.53 -1.96
N LEU A 263 -10.85 -19.33 -1.22
CA LEU A 263 -10.72 -20.78 -1.19
C LEU A 263 -12.09 -21.48 -1.30
N THR A 264 -12.14 -22.60 -2.02
CA THR A 264 -13.33 -23.47 -2.00
C THR A 264 -13.41 -24.24 -0.68
N ALA A 265 -14.59 -24.81 -0.39
CA ALA A 265 -14.78 -25.63 0.82
C ALA A 265 -13.81 -26.82 0.86
N GLU A 266 -13.56 -27.46 -0.27
CA GLU A 266 -12.61 -28.58 -0.39
C GLU A 266 -11.18 -28.13 -0.11
N GLN A 267 -10.78 -26.94 -0.58
CA GLN A 267 -9.47 -26.36 -0.31
C GLN A 267 -9.28 -26.02 1.17
N ILE A 268 -10.30 -25.47 1.81
CA ILE A 268 -10.29 -25.18 3.26
C ILE A 268 -10.12 -26.50 4.03
N SER A 269 -10.95 -27.52 3.75
CA SER A 269 -10.84 -28.84 4.39
C SER A 269 -9.45 -29.44 4.22
N PHE A 270 -8.88 -29.38 3.02
CA PHE A 270 -7.53 -29.89 2.76
C PHE A 270 -6.46 -29.16 3.58
N LEU A 271 -6.55 -27.83 3.69
CA LEU A 271 -5.60 -27.06 4.52
C LEU A 271 -5.71 -27.39 6.00
N GLU A 272 -6.91 -27.71 6.50
CA GLU A 272 -7.13 -28.11 7.90
C GLU A 272 -6.46 -29.47 8.24
N GLU A 273 -6.27 -30.34 7.25
CA GLU A 273 -5.56 -31.61 7.42
C GLU A 273 -4.03 -31.43 7.59
N ILE A 274 -3.48 -30.26 7.25
CA ILE A 274 -2.04 -29.98 7.34
C ILE A 274 -1.71 -29.48 8.75
N PRO A 275 -0.96 -30.25 9.57
CA PRO A 275 -0.69 -29.88 10.96
C PRO A 275 0.34 -28.74 11.09
N ASP A 276 1.33 -28.69 10.20
CA ASP A 276 2.38 -27.66 10.23
C ASP A 276 1.86 -26.34 9.66
N PRO A 277 1.87 -25.24 10.42
CA PRO A 277 1.31 -23.97 9.99
C PRO A 277 2.12 -23.30 8.85
N LEU A 278 3.43 -23.50 8.77
CA LEU A 278 4.25 -22.91 7.71
C LEU A 278 4.05 -23.66 6.39
N PHE A 279 3.95 -24.98 6.45
CA PHE A 279 3.65 -25.78 5.27
C PHE A 279 2.21 -25.53 4.79
N ARG A 280 1.27 -25.31 5.70
CA ARG A 280 -0.11 -24.91 5.37
C ARG A 280 -0.14 -23.59 4.58
N GLU A 281 0.59 -22.58 5.02
CA GLU A 281 0.71 -21.29 4.31
C GLU A 281 1.37 -21.47 2.95
N THR A 282 2.43 -22.26 2.85
CA THR A 282 3.05 -22.58 1.55
C THR A 282 2.04 -23.27 0.62
N THR A 283 1.26 -24.21 1.12
CA THR A 283 0.23 -24.92 0.34
C THR A 283 -0.88 -23.96 -0.11
N ARG A 284 -1.30 -23.05 0.78
CA ARG A 284 -2.29 -22.01 0.46
C ARG A 284 -1.85 -21.14 -0.70
N ASP A 285 -0.57 -20.78 -0.78
CA ASP A 285 -0.02 -20.01 -1.90
C ASP A 285 -0.22 -20.69 -3.26
N PHE A 286 -0.13 -22.02 -3.31
CA PHE A 286 -0.43 -22.78 -4.53
C PHE A 286 -1.92 -22.76 -4.88
N MET A 287 -2.81 -22.83 -3.89
CA MET A 287 -4.26 -22.81 -4.12
C MET A 287 -4.75 -21.49 -4.70
N VAL A 288 -4.18 -20.37 -4.22
CA VAL A 288 -4.57 -19.02 -4.69
C VAL A 288 -3.64 -18.50 -5.79
N ASN A 289 -2.67 -19.29 -6.24
CA ASN A 289 -1.62 -18.88 -7.18
C ASN A 289 -0.97 -17.55 -6.76
N GLN A 290 -0.52 -17.50 -5.50
CA GLN A 290 -0.03 -16.27 -4.87
C GLN A 290 1.15 -15.68 -5.64
N GLN A 291 1.02 -14.41 -6.03
CA GLN A 291 2.04 -13.70 -6.80
C GLN A 291 2.86 -12.73 -5.94
N PHE A 292 2.24 -12.14 -4.93
CA PHE A 292 2.85 -11.15 -4.07
C PHE A 292 2.30 -11.29 -2.65
N ARG A 293 3.19 -11.54 -1.68
CA ARG A 293 2.82 -11.60 -0.26
C ARG A 293 3.12 -10.30 0.45
N ARG A 294 2.30 -10.01 1.43
CA ARG A 294 2.43 -8.93 2.39
C ARG A 294 2.20 -9.53 3.76
N ASP A 295 3.26 -9.72 4.51
CA ASP A 295 3.21 -10.53 5.73
C ASP A 295 3.61 -9.71 6.96
N TYR A 296 2.92 -9.96 8.08
CA TYR A 296 3.35 -9.54 9.40
C TYR A 296 4.00 -10.70 10.15
N TRP A 297 5.17 -10.42 10.71
CA TRP A 297 5.93 -11.32 11.56
C TRP A 297 6.18 -10.65 12.91
N VAL A 298 6.27 -11.43 13.99
CA VAL A 298 6.42 -10.91 15.36
C VAL A 298 7.60 -11.58 16.05
N LYS A 299 8.42 -10.80 16.71
CA LYS A 299 9.50 -11.31 17.56
C LYS A 299 8.95 -11.70 18.92
N GLY A 300 8.73 -13.00 19.15
CA GLY A 300 8.06 -13.51 20.36
C GLY A 300 6.55 -13.29 20.34
N LEU A 301 5.89 -13.93 19.39
CA LEU A 301 4.43 -13.89 19.19
C LEU A 301 3.69 -14.37 20.43
N ARG A 302 2.71 -13.59 20.89
CA ARG A 302 1.83 -13.92 22.02
C ARG A 302 0.39 -14.01 21.57
N LYS A 303 -0.27 -15.11 21.89
CA LYS A 303 -1.71 -15.30 21.64
C LYS A 303 -2.54 -14.68 22.76
N LEU A 304 -3.66 -14.11 22.38
CA LEU A 304 -4.72 -13.66 23.28
C LEU A 304 -5.66 -14.81 23.59
N ASN A 305 -6.26 -14.81 24.78
CA ASN A 305 -7.40 -15.68 25.02
C ASN A 305 -8.66 -15.11 24.32
N PRO A 306 -9.69 -15.94 24.06
CA PRO A 306 -10.87 -15.51 23.30
C PRO A 306 -11.64 -14.33 23.92
N PHE A 307 -11.64 -14.18 25.25
CA PHE A 307 -12.31 -13.07 25.92
C PHE A 307 -11.56 -11.76 25.72
N GLU A 308 -10.24 -11.77 25.93
CA GLU A 308 -9.38 -10.60 25.68
C GLU A 308 -9.45 -10.16 24.22
N GLN A 309 -9.41 -11.14 23.30
CA GLN A 309 -9.54 -10.89 21.86
C GLN A 309 -10.87 -10.18 21.55
N ALA A 310 -12.00 -10.75 22.01
CA ALA A 310 -13.33 -10.21 21.74
C ALA A 310 -13.51 -8.80 22.34
N GLU A 311 -12.99 -8.56 23.55
CA GLU A 311 -13.06 -7.26 24.21
C GLU A 311 -12.26 -6.22 23.44
N GLN A 312 -11.02 -6.54 23.06
CA GLN A 312 -10.16 -5.63 22.29
C GLN A 312 -10.71 -5.35 20.89
N ILE A 313 -11.30 -6.34 20.22
CA ILE A 313 -11.98 -6.13 18.93
C ILE A 313 -13.14 -5.14 19.07
N ARG A 314 -13.98 -5.24 20.12
CA ARG A 314 -15.10 -4.31 20.35
C ARG A 314 -14.66 -2.88 20.56
N GLN A 315 -13.43 -2.66 21.04
CA GLN A 315 -12.85 -1.33 21.24
C GLN A 315 -12.26 -0.73 19.95
N LEU A 316 -12.00 -1.55 18.92
CA LEU A 316 -11.53 -1.04 17.63
C LEU A 316 -12.52 -0.04 17.06
N ARG A 317 -12.01 1.11 16.63
CA ARG A 317 -12.82 2.14 15.99
C ARG A 317 -12.56 2.18 14.50
N VAL A 318 -13.64 2.36 13.74
CA VAL A 318 -13.60 2.49 12.28
C VAL A 318 -14.42 3.69 11.82
N LEU A 319 -14.14 4.16 10.61
CA LEU A 319 -14.82 5.26 9.95
C LEU A 319 -15.06 4.90 8.48
N LEU A 320 -16.25 5.19 7.97
CA LEU A 320 -16.59 5.03 6.55
C LEU A 320 -15.95 6.16 5.75
N VAL A 321 -15.09 5.82 4.78
CA VAL A 321 -14.35 6.78 3.94
C VAL A 321 -14.83 6.80 2.48
N THR A 322 -15.91 6.11 2.20
CA THR A 322 -16.61 6.13 0.90
C THR A 322 -18.01 6.68 1.13
N HIS A 323 -18.48 7.53 0.23
CA HIS A 323 -19.88 7.99 0.26
C HIS A 323 -20.82 6.77 0.21
N ARG A 324 -21.73 6.67 1.19
CA ARG A 324 -22.51 5.44 1.42
C ARG A 324 -23.19 4.87 0.16
N PRO A 325 -23.87 5.67 -0.70
CA PRO A 325 -24.49 5.18 -1.92
C PRO A 325 -23.49 4.65 -2.97
N ASP A 326 -22.22 5.07 -2.89
CA ASP A 326 -21.19 4.70 -3.83
C ASP A 326 -20.40 3.46 -3.37
N VAL A 327 -20.71 2.86 -2.20
CA VAL A 327 -20.10 1.61 -1.73
C VAL A 327 -20.68 0.43 -2.51
N PRO A 328 -19.90 -0.23 -3.37
CA PRO A 328 -20.36 -1.43 -4.04
C PRO A 328 -20.43 -2.57 -3.01
N LEU A 329 -21.50 -3.39 -3.07
CA LEU A 329 -21.59 -4.60 -2.25
C LEU A 329 -20.85 -5.77 -2.92
N LYS A 330 -19.58 -5.55 -3.23
CA LYS A 330 -18.72 -6.49 -3.94
C LYS A 330 -17.30 -6.48 -3.37
N ALA A 331 -16.66 -7.63 -3.32
CA ALA A 331 -15.26 -7.79 -2.97
C ALA A 331 -14.58 -8.76 -3.93
N ASN A 332 -13.31 -8.53 -4.24
CA ASN A 332 -12.53 -9.41 -5.10
C ASN A 332 -11.62 -10.30 -4.24
N GLY A 333 -11.68 -11.59 -4.45
CA GLY A 333 -10.78 -12.58 -3.90
C GLY A 333 -10.16 -13.44 -5.01
N SER A 334 -9.43 -14.47 -4.63
CA SER A 334 -8.79 -15.40 -5.58
C SER A 334 -9.81 -16.23 -6.38
N LEU A 335 -11.03 -16.40 -5.84
CA LEU A 335 -12.14 -17.05 -6.55
C LEU A 335 -12.88 -16.11 -7.53
N GLY A 336 -12.48 -14.85 -7.60
CA GLY A 336 -13.11 -13.82 -8.41
C GLY A 336 -13.93 -12.82 -7.61
N GLU A 337 -14.90 -12.14 -8.26
CA GLU A 337 -15.77 -11.17 -7.61
C GLU A 337 -16.85 -11.88 -6.78
N ALA A 338 -16.91 -11.58 -5.49
CA ALA A 338 -17.92 -12.05 -4.55
C ALA A 338 -18.91 -10.93 -4.23
N THR A 339 -20.22 -11.25 -4.24
CA THR A 339 -21.28 -10.34 -3.79
C THR A 339 -21.43 -10.41 -2.26
N MET A 340 -21.39 -9.26 -1.60
CA MET A 340 -21.64 -9.13 -0.16
C MET A 340 -23.14 -9.25 0.14
N SER A 341 -23.51 -9.94 1.22
CA SER A 341 -24.90 -10.05 1.67
C SER A 341 -25.46 -8.68 2.06
N GLU A 342 -26.46 -8.18 1.34
CA GLU A 342 -27.11 -6.92 1.62
C GLU A 342 -27.68 -6.86 3.04
N ASP A 343 -28.29 -7.97 3.52
CA ASP A 343 -28.88 -8.08 4.86
C ASP A 343 -27.85 -7.85 6.00
N ILE A 344 -26.56 -8.14 5.75
CA ILE A 344 -25.48 -7.95 6.72
C ILE A 344 -24.79 -6.61 6.52
N TYR A 345 -24.38 -6.30 5.29
CA TYR A 345 -23.53 -5.15 5.02
C TYR A 345 -24.28 -3.82 4.98
N ALA A 346 -25.53 -3.79 4.46
CA ALA A 346 -26.28 -2.54 4.39
C ALA A 346 -26.56 -1.94 5.76
N PRO A 347 -27.06 -2.67 6.80
CA PRO A 347 -27.26 -2.10 8.13
C PRO A 347 -25.98 -1.56 8.79
N ILE A 348 -24.83 -2.24 8.57
CA ILE A 348 -23.53 -1.78 9.07
C ILE A 348 -23.13 -0.46 8.40
N LEU A 349 -23.21 -0.41 7.07
CA LEU A 349 -22.87 0.77 6.28
C LEU A 349 -23.80 1.94 6.55
N ASP A 350 -25.10 1.71 6.74
CA ASP A 350 -26.09 2.73 7.08
C ASP A 350 -25.80 3.36 8.46
N PHE A 351 -25.36 2.54 9.42
CA PHE A 351 -24.93 3.03 10.74
C PHE A 351 -23.66 3.88 10.67
N LEU A 352 -22.78 3.61 9.69
CA LEU A 352 -21.53 4.33 9.45
C LEU A 352 -21.68 5.53 8.50
N ALA A 353 -22.88 5.76 7.92
CA ALA A 353 -23.10 6.76 6.87
C ALA A 353 -22.93 8.23 7.33
N ASP A 354 -22.90 8.48 8.64
CA ASP A 354 -22.61 9.78 9.22
C ASP A 354 -21.11 10.16 9.21
N HIS A 355 -20.25 9.28 8.71
CA HIS A 355 -18.79 9.43 8.65
C HIS A 355 -18.15 9.75 10.02
N LYS A 356 -18.74 9.29 11.12
CA LYS A 356 -18.16 9.39 12.46
C LYS A 356 -17.49 8.10 12.87
N ALA A 357 -16.42 8.23 13.67
CA ALA A 357 -15.76 7.08 14.26
C ALA A 357 -16.71 6.28 15.16
N LYS A 358 -16.84 4.98 14.89
CA LYS A 358 -17.65 4.04 15.68
C LYS A 358 -16.79 2.87 16.11
N SER A 359 -16.95 2.42 17.35
CA SER A 359 -16.34 1.15 17.78
C SER A 359 -17.12 -0.04 17.21
N LEU A 360 -16.43 -1.19 17.04
CA LEU A 360 -17.09 -2.40 16.59
C LEU A 360 -18.16 -2.87 17.56
N GLY A 361 -17.99 -2.60 18.86
CA GLY A 361 -19.03 -2.82 19.87
C GLY A 361 -20.28 -1.93 19.66
N GLN A 362 -20.12 -0.67 19.23
CA GLN A 362 -21.27 0.17 18.88
C GLN A 362 -21.96 -0.33 17.59
N ILE A 363 -21.20 -0.79 16.61
CA ILE A 363 -21.77 -1.41 15.40
C ILE A 363 -22.55 -2.67 15.77
N GLU A 364 -21.97 -3.59 16.59
CA GLU A 364 -22.62 -4.80 17.09
C GLU A 364 -24.00 -4.47 17.73
N GLN A 365 -24.05 -3.47 18.60
CA GLN A 365 -25.29 -3.07 19.25
C GLN A 365 -26.31 -2.49 18.25
N ALA A 366 -25.87 -1.67 17.30
CA ALA A 366 -26.74 -1.04 16.32
C ALA A 366 -27.42 -2.04 15.37
N VAL A 367 -26.77 -3.18 15.10
CA VAL A 367 -27.29 -4.19 14.16
C VAL A 367 -27.85 -5.42 14.85
N LYS A 368 -27.85 -5.47 16.20
CA LYS A 368 -28.27 -6.62 16.99
C LYS A 368 -29.70 -7.08 16.69
N ASP A 369 -30.63 -6.13 16.58
CA ASP A 369 -32.04 -6.42 16.34
C ASP A 369 -32.33 -6.94 14.91
N ARG A 370 -31.35 -6.84 14.03
CA ARG A 370 -31.34 -7.46 12.69
C ARG A 370 -30.86 -8.92 12.70
N GLY A 371 -30.50 -9.47 13.87
CA GLY A 371 -29.96 -10.82 14.00
C GLY A 371 -28.51 -10.98 13.53
N ILE A 372 -27.79 -9.88 13.29
CA ILE A 372 -26.39 -9.89 12.85
C ILE A 372 -25.49 -10.16 14.07
N ARG A 373 -24.73 -11.26 14.00
CA ARG A 373 -23.83 -11.69 15.08
C ARG A 373 -22.49 -10.97 15.02
N PHE A 374 -21.79 -10.88 16.15
CA PHE A 374 -20.48 -10.21 16.25
C PHE A 374 -19.44 -10.75 15.23
N ALA A 375 -19.40 -12.07 15.01
CA ALA A 375 -18.53 -12.66 14.01
C ALA A 375 -18.80 -12.12 12.59
N GLN A 376 -20.05 -11.84 12.25
CA GLN A 376 -20.42 -11.25 10.96
C GLN A 376 -20.03 -9.77 10.88
N VAL A 377 -20.13 -9.01 11.98
CA VAL A 377 -19.61 -7.63 12.07
C VAL A 377 -18.11 -7.61 11.85
N MET A 378 -17.38 -8.56 12.47
CA MET A 378 -15.93 -8.67 12.35
C MET A 378 -15.51 -9.00 10.90
N GLN A 379 -16.16 -9.98 10.28
CA GLN A 379 -15.92 -10.34 8.88
C GLN A 379 -16.23 -9.17 7.93
N ALA A 380 -17.36 -8.48 8.13
CA ALA A 380 -17.74 -7.33 7.34
C ALA A 380 -16.72 -6.19 7.50
N THR A 381 -16.19 -5.99 8.71
CA THR A 381 -15.12 -5.01 8.96
C THR A 381 -13.85 -5.35 8.18
N LEU A 382 -13.41 -6.60 8.17
CA LEU A 382 -12.24 -7.02 7.39
C LEU A 382 -12.43 -6.81 5.88
N VAL A 383 -13.59 -7.21 5.37
CA VAL A 383 -13.91 -7.07 3.93
C VAL A 383 -14.00 -5.60 3.54
N LEU A 384 -14.73 -4.79 4.29
CA LEU A 384 -14.87 -3.35 4.00
C LEU A 384 -13.55 -2.59 4.15
N ALA A 385 -12.72 -2.94 5.14
CA ALA A 385 -11.39 -2.35 5.32
C ALA A 385 -10.40 -2.83 4.23
N GLY A 386 -10.49 -4.10 3.83
CA GLY A 386 -9.70 -4.67 2.74
C GLY A 386 -10.07 -4.07 1.37
N ALA A 387 -11.34 -3.77 1.16
CA ALA A 387 -11.85 -3.07 -0.03
C ALA A 387 -11.63 -1.54 0.02
N GLY A 388 -11.13 -0.98 1.13
CA GLY A 388 -10.82 0.44 1.26
C GLY A 388 -12.03 1.34 1.55
N HIS A 389 -13.18 0.78 1.93
CA HIS A 389 -14.39 1.55 2.24
C HIS A 389 -14.43 2.07 3.67
N ILE A 390 -13.78 1.38 4.59
CA ILE A 390 -13.60 1.84 5.97
C ILE A 390 -12.13 1.84 6.34
N ILE A 391 -11.77 2.67 7.30
CA ILE A 391 -10.42 2.70 7.88
C ILE A 391 -10.48 2.55 9.39
N ALA A 392 -9.39 2.06 9.98
CA ALA A 392 -9.17 2.14 11.42
C ALA A 392 -8.94 3.59 11.84
N VAL A 393 -9.40 3.94 13.04
CA VAL A 393 -9.30 5.30 13.62
C VAL A 393 -8.42 5.23 14.86
N GLN A 394 -7.40 6.10 14.91
CA GLN A 394 -6.56 6.22 16.09
C GLN A 394 -7.21 7.06 17.20
N ASP A 395 -6.60 7.08 18.38
CA ASP A 395 -7.14 7.80 19.52
C ASP A 395 -7.17 9.31 19.29
N GLU A 396 -8.22 9.97 19.81
CA GLU A 396 -8.42 11.42 19.65
C GLU A 396 -7.27 12.25 20.20
N ALA A 397 -6.66 11.80 21.30
CA ALA A 397 -5.49 12.44 21.88
C ALA A 397 -4.27 12.37 20.94
N VAL A 398 -4.11 11.28 20.19
CA VAL A 398 -3.05 11.13 19.19
C VAL A 398 -3.39 11.98 17.97
N SER A 399 -4.63 11.90 17.47
CA SER A 399 -5.12 12.71 16.34
C SER A 399 -4.90 14.23 16.59
N SER A 400 -5.22 14.70 17.79
CA SER A 400 -5.03 16.11 18.17
C SER A 400 -3.57 16.53 18.17
N LYS A 401 -2.65 15.66 18.62
CA LYS A 401 -1.21 15.94 18.61
C LYS A 401 -0.65 15.97 17.17
N ALA A 402 -1.12 15.09 16.29
CA ALA A 402 -0.66 14.96 14.92
C ALA A 402 -1.22 16.04 13.97
N LYS A 403 -2.35 16.66 14.30
CA LYS A 403 -3.10 17.57 13.42
C LYS A 403 -2.22 18.66 12.78
N LYS A 404 -1.42 19.37 13.58
CA LYS A 404 -0.57 20.46 13.10
C LYS A 404 0.48 20.00 12.09
N GLN A 405 1.03 18.82 12.26
CA GLN A 405 2.04 18.24 11.36
C GLN A 405 1.39 17.79 10.05
N CYS A 406 0.22 17.16 10.13
CA CYS A 406 -0.59 16.84 8.95
C CYS A 406 -0.93 18.10 8.15
N ASP A 407 -1.38 19.17 8.79
CA ASP A 407 -1.75 20.41 8.10
C ASP A 407 -0.59 21.02 7.33
N LYS A 408 0.62 21.04 7.93
CA LYS A 408 1.82 21.54 7.27
C LYS A 408 2.20 20.71 6.06
N LEU A 409 2.23 19.38 6.23
CA LEU A 409 2.56 18.47 5.14
C LEU A 409 1.53 18.57 4.01
N ASN A 410 0.23 18.53 4.34
CA ASN A 410 -0.85 18.61 3.36
C ASN A 410 -0.84 19.93 2.58
N ALA A 411 -0.61 21.07 3.25
CA ALA A 411 -0.48 22.35 2.57
C ALA A 411 0.64 22.35 1.52
N HIS A 412 1.78 21.72 1.82
CA HIS A 412 2.88 21.55 0.88
C HIS A 412 2.49 20.63 -0.29
N LEU A 413 1.85 19.49 -0.02
CA LEU A 413 1.40 18.55 -1.04
C LEU A 413 0.36 19.18 -1.98
N PHE A 414 -0.59 19.96 -1.45
CA PHE A 414 -1.56 20.70 -2.26
C PHE A 414 -0.89 21.71 -3.22
N VAL A 415 0.19 22.33 -2.79
CA VAL A 415 0.97 23.21 -3.68
C VAL A 415 1.67 22.42 -4.77
N LYS A 416 2.26 21.25 -4.45
CA LYS A 416 2.89 20.37 -5.46
C LYS A 416 1.87 19.86 -6.49
N ALA A 417 0.60 19.64 -6.12
CA ALA A 417 -0.47 19.26 -7.03
C ALA A 417 -0.74 20.27 -8.16
N LYS A 418 -0.28 21.52 -8.04
CA LYS A 418 -0.32 22.48 -9.17
C LYS A 418 0.48 21.99 -10.37
N GLY A 419 1.64 21.37 -10.13
CA GLY A 419 2.58 20.97 -11.20
C GLY A 419 2.44 19.54 -11.68
N SER A 420 1.93 18.61 -10.85
CA SER A 420 1.91 17.18 -11.14
C SER A 420 0.73 16.48 -10.50
N SER A 421 0.37 15.30 -11.06
CA SER A 421 -0.58 14.34 -10.51
C SER A 421 0.10 13.15 -9.81
N ASP A 422 1.41 13.15 -9.67
CA ASP A 422 2.18 12.01 -9.20
C ASP A 422 1.90 11.66 -7.74
N ILE A 423 1.57 12.68 -6.92
CA ILE A 423 1.26 12.50 -5.50
C ILE A 423 -0.25 12.56 -5.31
N SER A 424 -0.84 11.42 -5.00
CA SER A 424 -2.29 11.25 -4.79
C SER A 424 -2.66 10.86 -3.37
N TYR A 425 -1.78 11.10 -2.39
CA TYR A 425 -2.02 10.80 -0.97
C TYR A 425 -1.68 12.01 -0.10
N VAL A 426 -2.46 12.18 0.96
CA VAL A 426 -2.29 13.22 1.97
C VAL A 426 -2.41 12.65 3.38
N ALA A 427 -1.88 13.33 4.39
CA ALA A 427 -1.87 12.86 5.76
C ALA A 427 -3.22 13.10 6.46
N SER A 428 -3.72 12.10 7.18
CA SER A 428 -4.88 12.24 8.06
C SER A 428 -4.51 11.91 9.50
N PRO A 429 -4.69 12.84 10.44
CA PRO A 429 -4.45 12.56 11.85
C PRO A 429 -5.48 11.57 12.43
N VAL A 430 -6.62 11.37 11.79
CA VAL A 430 -7.64 10.39 12.20
C VAL A 430 -7.27 8.99 11.74
N ALA A 431 -6.77 8.86 10.50
CA ALA A 431 -6.33 7.58 9.94
C ALA A 431 -4.95 7.13 10.44
N GLY A 432 -4.18 8.01 11.08
CA GLY A 432 -2.80 7.74 11.49
C GLY A 432 -1.86 7.47 10.30
N GLY A 433 -2.19 7.96 9.10
CA GLY A 433 -1.45 7.70 7.88
C GLY A 433 -2.02 8.42 6.66
N GLY A 434 -1.72 7.90 5.47
CA GLY A 434 -2.15 8.48 4.20
C GLY A 434 -3.59 8.13 3.82
N VAL A 435 -4.23 9.08 3.16
CA VAL A 435 -5.56 8.93 2.55
C VAL A 435 -5.45 9.35 1.08
N SER A 436 -6.08 8.59 0.19
CA SER A 436 -6.07 8.91 -1.24
C SER A 436 -6.91 10.15 -1.53
N VAL A 437 -6.27 11.16 -2.12
CA VAL A 437 -6.88 12.41 -2.56
C VAL A 437 -6.25 12.81 -3.89
N GLY A 438 -6.99 12.69 -4.99
CA GLY A 438 -6.50 12.95 -6.33
C GLY A 438 -6.15 14.43 -6.57
N ARG A 439 -5.39 14.70 -7.65
CA ARG A 439 -4.87 16.04 -7.98
C ARG A 439 -5.94 17.15 -7.91
N PHE A 440 -7.08 16.96 -8.58
CA PHE A 440 -8.12 18.00 -8.61
C PHE A 440 -8.75 18.23 -7.24
N GLN A 441 -8.95 17.17 -6.45
CA GLN A 441 -9.42 17.27 -5.08
C GLN A 441 -8.42 18.05 -4.20
N GLN A 442 -7.10 17.80 -4.35
CA GLN A 442 -6.05 18.56 -3.68
C GLN A 442 -6.07 20.03 -4.09
N LEU A 443 -6.33 20.34 -5.36
CA LEU A 443 -6.44 21.72 -5.86
C LEU A 443 -7.72 22.41 -5.34
N PHE A 444 -8.84 21.69 -5.17
CA PHE A 444 -10.05 22.22 -4.51
C PHE A 444 -9.79 22.49 -3.02
N LEU A 445 -9.06 21.62 -2.33
CA LEU A 445 -8.61 21.86 -0.95
C LEU A 445 -7.68 23.07 -0.85
N LEU A 446 -6.78 23.25 -1.81
CA LEU A 446 -5.93 24.43 -1.88
C LEU A 446 -6.74 25.71 -2.10
N ALA A 447 -7.74 25.67 -2.97
CA ALA A 447 -8.66 26.81 -3.17
C ALA A 447 -9.44 27.11 -1.88
N LEU A 448 -9.92 26.08 -1.20
CA LEU A 448 -10.63 26.20 0.10
C LEU A 448 -9.72 26.83 1.17
N SER A 449 -8.47 26.39 1.30
CA SER A 449 -7.49 26.94 2.25
C SER A 449 -7.14 28.41 1.94
N ASN A 450 -7.27 28.84 0.67
CA ASN A 450 -7.14 30.22 0.24
C ASN A 450 -8.44 31.06 0.41
N GLY A 451 -9.39 30.56 1.20
CA GLY A 451 -10.63 31.28 1.55
C GLY A 451 -11.74 31.22 0.49
N LYS A 452 -11.58 30.41 -0.57
CA LYS A 452 -12.61 30.21 -1.60
C LYS A 452 -13.63 29.19 -1.09
N LYS A 453 -14.84 29.64 -0.77
CA LYS A 453 -15.84 28.80 -0.06
C LYS A 453 -16.79 28.06 -1.00
N GLN A 454 -16.98 28.55 -2.22
CA GLN A 454 -17.98 28.01 -3.14
C GLN A 454 -17.32 27.12 -4.22
N PRO A 455 -17.95 26.02 -4.64
CA PRO A 455 -17.44 25.16 -5.72
C PRO A 455 -17.11 25.93 -7.00
N ALA A 456 -17.90 26.93 -7.37
CA ALA A 456 -17.63 27.78 -8.53
C ALA A 456 -16.28 28.51 -8.45
N ASP A 457 -15.89 28.98 -7.24
CA ASP A 457 -14.59 29.63 -7.02
C ASP A 457 -13.42 28.64 -7.15
N TRP A 458 -13.64 27.36 -6.74
CA TRP A 458 -12.64 26.32 -6.89
C TRP A 458 -12.40 25.98 -8.35
N VAL A 459 -13.47 25.89 -9.15
CA VAL A 459 -13.41 25.67 -10.59
C VAL A 459 -12.59 26.76 -11.28
N GLN A 460 -12.87 28.02 -11.01
CA GLN A 460 -12.10 29.14 -11.57
C GLN A 460 -10.61 29.09 -11.17
N PHE A 461 -10.34 28.77 -9.91
CA PHE A 461 -8.97 28.66 -9.41
C PHE A 461 -8.19 27.52 -10.13
N VAL A 462 -8.80 26.35 -10.28
CA VAL A 462 -8.17 25.22 -10.94
C VAL A 462 -8.01 25.47 -12.43
N TRP A 463 -9.01 26.05 -13.07
CA TRP A 463 -8.95 26.37 -14.49
C TRP A 463 -7.82 27.35 -14.81
N GLN A 464 -7.60 28.37 -14.00
CA GLN A 464 -6.47 29.28 -14.15
C GLN A 464 -5.12 28.57 -14.11
N ILE A 465 -4.96 27.56 -13.24
CA ILE A 465 -3.74 26.75 -13.15
C ILE A 465 -3.55 25.93 -14.44
N LEU A 466 -4.59 25.27 -14.92
CA LEU A 466 -4.51 24.45 -16.13
C LEU A 466 -4.22 25.29 -17.38
N GLN A 467 -4.89 26.45 -17.52
CA GLN A 467 -4.64 27.37 -18.63
C GLN A 467 -3.19 27.88 -18.65
N ALA A 468 -2.66 28.26 -17.49
CA ALA A 468 -1.28 28.75 -17.38
C ALA A 468 -0.24 27.68 -17.79
N GLN A 469 -0.61 26.40 -17.74
CA GLN A 469 0.23 25.25 -18.09
C GLN A 469 -0.10 24.67 -19.48
N GLY A 470 -1.08 25.24 -20.20
CA GLY A 470 -1.56 24.68 -21.47
C GLY A 470 -2.18 23.28 -21.34
N GLN A 471 -2.65 22.93 -20.14
CA GLN A 471 -3.24 21.62 -19.85
C GLN A 471 -4.74 21.61 -20.11
N LYS A 472 -5.21 20.47 -20.64
CA LYS A 472 -6.63 20.18 -20.87
C LYS A 472 -7.01 18.92 -20.10
N LEU A 473 -8.29 18.81 -19.73
CA LEU A 473 -8.84 17.62 -19.10
C LEU A 473 -9.03 16.49 -20.12
N VAL A 474 -8.94 15.28 -19.63
CA VAL A 474 -9.29 14.06 -20.38
C VAL A 474 -10.52 13.45 -19.75
N LYS A 475 -11.57 13.20 -20.54
CA LYS A 475 -12.78 12.51 -20.12
C LYS A 475 -12.99 11.28 -20.99
N GLU A 476 -13.13 10.11 -20.37
CA GLU A 476 -13.30 8.83 -21.07
C GLU A 476 -12.27 8.59 -22.20
N GLY A 477 -11.01 8.93 -21.91
CA GLY A 477 -9.90 8.78 -22.87
C GLY A 477 -9.82 9.85 -23.96
N LYS A 478 -10.73 10.85 -23.97
CA LYS A 478 -10.73 11.96 -24.95
C LYS A 478 -10.36 13.28 -24.30
N THR A 479 -9.44 14.01 -24.92
CA THR A 479 -9.09 15.37 -24.51
C THR A 479 -10.24 16.32 -24.78
N LEU A 480 -10.61 17.14 -23.78
CA LEU A 480 -11.64 18.20 -23.93
C LEU A 480 -11.01 19.43 -24.58
N GLU A 481 -11.40 19.71 -25.81
CA GLU A 481 -10.71 20.73 -26.61
C GLU A 481 -11.12 22.18 -26.29
N THR A 482 -12.39 22.41 -25.91
CA THR A 482 -12.91 23.76 -25.65
C THR A 482 -12.76 24.16 -24.19
N ALA A 483 -12.70 25.46 -23.92
CA ALA A 483 -12.69 25.99 -22.55
C ALA A 483 -14.02 25.68 -21.85
N GLU A 484 -15.14 25.73 -22.57
CA GLU A 484 -16.48 25.42 -22.08
C GLU A 484 -16.59 23.98 -21.57
N ASP A 485 -16.10 23.01 -22.35
CA ASP A 485 -16.14 21.59 -21.97
C ASP A 485 -15.28 21.32 -20.75
N ASN A 486 -14.08 21.91 -20.69
CA ASN A 486 -13.19 21.80 -19.54
C ASN A 486 -13.82 22.39 -18.27
N MET A 487 -14.43 23.57 -18.39
CA MET A 487 -15.12 24.23 -17.25
C MET A 487 -16.35 23.45 -16.80
N ALA A 488 -17.11 22.88 -17.72
CA ALA A 488 -18.26 22.03 -17.40
C ALA A 488 -17.83 20.77 -16.64
N GLU A 489 -16.78 20.11 -17.07
CA GLU A 489 -16.22 18.93 -16.38
C GLU A 489 -15.68 19.27 -15.00
N LEU A 490 -14.91 20.37 -14.87
CA LEU A 490 -14.44 20.83 -13.55
C LEU A 490 -15.59 21.18 -12.62
N THR A 491 -16.69 21.76 -13.14
CA THR A 491 -17.87 22.07 -12.36
C THR A 491 -18.53 20.81 -11.81
N ALA A 492 -18.68 19.78 -12.66
CA ALA A 492 -19.24 18.49 -12.23
C ALA A 492 -18.36 17.83 -11.15
N GLN A 493 -17.03 17.85 -11.32
CA GLN A 493 -16.08 17.31 -10.33
C GLN A 493 -16.10 18.09 -9.02
N ALA A 494 -16.17 19.42 -9.06
CA ALA A 494 -16.22 20.27 -7.86
C ALA A 494 -17.52 20.06 -7.07
N GLN A 495 -18.65 19.89 -7.74
CA GLN A 495 -19.94 19.58 -7.11
C GLN A 495 -19.90 18.20 -6.43
N ALA A 496 -19.46 17.16 -7.17
CA ALA A 496 -19.31 15.81 -6.62
C ALA A 496 -18.34 15.80 -5.42
N PHE A 497 -17.25 16.56 -5.48
CA PHE A 497 -16.30 16.72 -4.39
C PHE A 497 -16.98 17.36 -3.16
N ALA A 498 -17.72 18.45 -3.36
CA ALA A 498 -18.39 19.17 -2.26
C ALA A 498 -19.44 18.30 -1.56
N GLU A 499 -20.19 17.50 -2.32
CA GLU A 499 -21.29 16.68 -1.81
C GLU A 499 -20.81 15.36 -1.19
N LYS A 500 -19.85 14.68 -1.82
CA LYS A 500 -19.47 13.31 -1.49
C LYS A 500 -18.17 13.21 -0.68
N GLN A 501 -17.11 13.92 -1.10
CA GLN A 501 -15.78 13.74 -0.52
C GLN A 501 -15.46 14.73 0.59
N LEU A 502 -15.84 16.00 0.43
CA LEU A 502 -15.51 17.03 1.42
C LEU A 502 -16.04 16.73 2.84
N PRO A 503 -17.25 16.17 3.05
CA PRO A 503 -17.70 15.75 4.38
C PRO A 503 -16.78 14.67 4.98
N ILE A 504 -16.34 13.70 4.18
CA ILE A 504 -15.42 12.64 4.58
C ILE A 504 -14.05 13.22 4.96
N LEU A 505 -13.50 14.11 4.11
CA LEU A 505 -12.20 14.75 4.35
C LEU A 505 -12.22 15.64 5.61
N LYS A 506 -13.36 16.26 5.93
CA LYS A 506 -13.57 16.96 7.20
C LYS A 506 -13.58 15.99 8.39
N ALA A 507 -14.26 14.85 8.27
CA ALA A 507 -14.26 13.81 9.31
C ALA A 507 -12.86 13.24 9.54
N LEU A 508 -12.04 13.18 8.48
CA LEU A 508 -10.63 12.78 8.51
C LEU A 508 -9.67 13.90 8.95
N GLN A 509 -10.19 15.09 9.26
CA GLN A 509 -9.44 16.29 9.62
C GLN A 509 -8.38 16.70 8.56
N ILE A 510 -8.69 16.51 7.29
CA ILE A 510 -7.84 16.92 6.16
C ILE A 510 -8.29 18.29 5.62
N ALA A 511 -9.60 18.60 5.69
CA ALA A 511 -10.22 19.83 5.22
C ALA A 511 -10.72 20.71 6.36
#